data_a92c2e80ced5099fbf3db57f8db0ee98
#
_entry.id   a92c2e80ced5099fbf3db57f8db0ee98
#
_cell.length_a   1.000
_cell.length_b   1.000
_cell.length_c   1.000
_cell.angle_alpha   90.00
_cell.angle_beta   90.00
_cell.angle_gamma   90.00
#
_symmetry.space_group_name_H-M   'P 1'
#
loop_
_entity.id
_entity.type
_entity.pdbx_description
1 polymer ?
#
loop_
_entity_poly.entity_id
_entity_poly.type
_entity_poly.pdbx_seq_one_letter_code
_entity_poly.pdbx_strand_id
1 'polypeptide(L)'
;LKELYNDRSCELVKVANGFRLKIRQNYSPWISKLWESKPQKYSRAMMETLALIAYKQPLTRGEIEEVRGVSVSSQIIRTLLDRNWIKVVGHRDVPGRPALLATTKDFLDDLDISKLSDLPDLPDIGNLPEEVQMPLFIEDPQEEVPSIQE
;
A
#
# COMPACT_ATOMS: atom_id res chain seq x y z
N LEU A 1 9.56 11.58 26.43
CA LEU A 1 8.69 12.24 25.44
C LEU A 1 7.42 11.42 25.17
N LYS A 2 7.48 10.08 24.99
CA LYS A 2 6.27 9.25 24.83
C LYS A 2 5.32 9.37 26.02
N GLU A 3 5.82 9.39 27.23
CA GLU A 3 5.03 9.52 28.46
C GLU A 3 4.27 10.85 28.56
N LEU A 4 4.83 11.94 28.03
CA LEU A 4 4.19 13.25 27.98
C LEU A 4 2.95 13.31 27.10
N TYR A 5 2.79 12.33 26.19
CA TYR A 5 1.67 12.24 25.26
C TYR A 5 0.70 11.10 25.58
N ASN A 6 0.92 10.35 26.70
CA ASN A 6 0.11 9.18 27.04
C ASN A 6 -1.38 9.52 27.25
N ASP A 7 -1.67 10.68 27.86
CA ASP A 7 -3.05 11.14 28.14
C ASP A 7 -3.54 12.22 27.17
N ARG A 8 -2.82 12.42 26.05
CA ARG A 8 -3.19 13.42 25.04
C ARG A 8 -3.86 12.78 23.83
N SER A 9 -4.56 13.60 23.05
CA SER A 9 -5.17 13.20 21.77
C SER A 9 -4.16 12.80 20.69
N CYS A 10 -2.88 13.07 20.91
CA CYS A 10 -1.78 12.72 20.01
C CYS A 10 -0.87 11.67 20.63
N GLU A 11 -0.24 10.86 19.78
CA GLU A 11 0.78 9.88 20.16
C GLU A 11 2.03 10.05 19.30
N LEU A 12 3.19 9.73 19.88
CA LEU A 12 4.46 9.76 19.19
C LEU A 12 4.79 8.36 18.67
N VAL A 13 4.75 8.19 17.35
CA VAL A 13 5.06 6.93 16.66
C VAL A 13 6.47 7.00 16.08
N LYS A 14 7.21 5.90 16.21
CA LYS A 14 8.51 5.74 15.55
C LYS A 14 8.28 5.21 14.14
N VAL A 15 8.82 5.90 13.15
CA VAL A 15 8.73 5.57 11.71
C VAL A 15 10.14 5.43 11.13
N ALA A 16 10.28 5.01 9.88
CA ALA A 16 11.58 4.75 9.25
C ALA A 16 12.49 5.97 9.20
N ASN A 17 11.94 7.18 9.01
CA ASN A 17 12.69 8.45 8.97
C ASN A 17 12.79 9.15 10.34
N GLY A 18 12.31 8.53 11.45
CA GLY A 18 12.42 9.12 12.78
C GLY A 18 11.17 8.99 13.64
N PHE A 19 10.59 10.11 14.05
CA PHE A 19 9.39 10.14 14.88
C PHE A 19 8.33 11.04 14.25
N ARG A 20 7.09 10.55 14.27
CA ARG A 20 5.92 11.28 13.80
C ARG A 20 4.93 11.46 14.95
N LEU A 21 4.38 12.67 15.07
CA LEU A 21 3.25 12.91 15.95
C LEU A 21 1.98 12.58 15.19
N LYS A 22 1.19 11.65 15.72
CA LYS A 22 -0.04 11.16 15.12
C LYS A 22 -1.21 11.39 16.08
N ILE A 23 -2.38 11.66 15.52
CA ILE A 23 -3.61 11.72 16.30
C ILE A 23 -4.05 10.28 16.57
N ARG A 24 -4.46 9.99 17.80
CA ARG A 24 -4.96 8.66 18.18
C ARG A 24 -6.21 8.30 17.38
N GLN A 25 -6.30 7.03 17.01
CA GLN A 25 -7.37 6.54 16.14
C GLN A 25 -8.77 6.76 16.72
N ASN A 26 -8.91 6.84 18.04
CA ASN A 26 -10.18 7.14 18.72
C ASN A 26 -10.80 8.48 18.29
N TYR A 27 -9.99 9.43 17.83
CA TYR A 27 -10.42 10.76 17.36
C TYR A 27 -10.64 10.83 15.85
N SER A 28 -10.32 9.76 15.11
CA SER A 28 -10.48 9.70 13.65
C SER A 28 -11.89 10.06 13.16
N PRO A 29 -13.00 9.56 13.80
CA PRO A 29 -14.35 9.91 13.36
C PRO A 29 -14.70 11.40 13.48
N TRP A 30 -14.06 12.11 14.42
CA TRP A 30 -14.27 13.56 14.61
C TRP A 30 -13.48 14.38 13.60
N ILE A 31 -12.25 13.94 13.29
CA ILE A 31 -11.34 14.60 12.37
C ILE A 31 -11.82 14.46 10.93
N SER A 32 -12.29 13.26 10.55
CA SER A 32 -12.82 13.02 9.20
C SER A 32 -14.03 13.89 8.85
N LYS A 33 -14.76 14.39 9.85
CA LYS A 33 -15.85 15.38 9.65
C LYS A 33 -15.35 16.79 9.37
N LEU A 34 -14.12 17.13 9.78
CA LEU A 34 -13.52 18.45 9.56
C LEU A 34 -12.88 18.59 8.17
N TRP A 35 -12.48 17.49 7.59
CA TRP A 35 -11.89 17.42 6.25
C TRP A 35 -12.72 16.50 5.36
N GLU A 36 -13.45 17.07 4.42
CA GLU A 36 -14.20 16.32 3.38
C GLU A 36 -13.29 15.70 2.31
N SER A 37 -12.02 15.42 2.63
CA SER A 37 -11.13 14.77 1.69
C SER A 37 -11.51 13.30 1.54
N LYS A 38 -12.01 12.92 0.36
CA LYS A 38 -12.22 11.52 0.01
C LYS A 38 -10.88 10.80 0.05
N PRO A 39 -10.73 9.70 0.83
CA PRO A 39 -9.50 8.94 0.83
C PRO A 39 -9.20 8.44 -0.59
N GLN A 40 -7.96 8.57 -1.01
CA GLN A 40 -7.55 8.05 -2.32
C GLN A 40 -7.69 6.53 -2.33
N LYS A 41 -8.55 6.02 -3.21
CA LYS A 41 -8.70 4.59 -3.43
C LYS A 41 -7.57 4.10 -4.34
N TYR A 42 -6.85 3.09 -3.91
CA TYR A 42 -5.84 2.41 -4.71
C TYR A 42 -6.47 1.19 -5.38
N SER A 43 -6.11 0.93 -6.63
CA SER A 43 -6.59 -0.28 -7.31
C SER A 43 -5.99 -1.53 -6.64
N ARG A 44 -6.75 -2.62 -6.65
CA ARG A 44 -6.29 -3.93 -6.16
C ARG A 44 -4.97 -4.34 -6.83
N ALA A 45 -4.88 -4.19 -8.16
CA ALA A 45 -3.68 -4.51 -8.92
C ALA A 45 -2.45 -3.72 -8.47
N MET A 46 -2.61 -2.45 -8.08
CA MET A 46 -1.53 -1.63 -7.54
C MET A 46 -1.09 -2.13 -6.17
N MET A 47 -2.03 -2.47 -5.29
CA MET A 47 -1.72 -2.97 -3.94
C MET A 47 -1.05 -4.35 -3.98
N GLU A 48 -1.49 -5.26 -4.85
CA GLU A 48 -0.87 -6.56 -5.06
C GLU A 48 0.58 -6.41 -5.57
N THR A 49 0.81 -5.51 -6.53
CA THR A 49 2.16 -5.22 -7.05
C THR A 49 3.07 -4.66 -5.95
N LEU A 50 2.57 -3.71 -5.18
CA LEU A 50 3.31 -3.10 -4.08
C LEU A 50 3.65 -4.13 -2.98
N ALA A 51 2.69 -4.98 -2.62
CA ALA A 51 2.90 -6.06 -1.64
C ALA A 51 4.00 -7.02 -2.10
N LEU A 52 3.98 -7.48 -3.35
CA LEU A 52 5.04 -8.34 -3.88
C LEU A 52 6.41 -7.70 -3.79
N ILE A 53 6.52 -6.41 -4.15
CA ILE A 53 7.79 -5.69 -4.01
C ILE A 53 8.18 -5.61 -2.53
N ALA A 54 7.28 -5.29 -1.62
CA ALA A 54 7.59 -5.14 -0.20
C ALA A 54 8.11 -6.45 0.44
N TYR A 55 7.53 -7.59 0.09
CA TYR A 55 7.89 -8.88 0.70
C TYR A 55 9.04 -9.62 0.01
N LYS A 56 9.24 -9.39 -1.30
CA LYS A 56 10.20 -10.18 -2.10
C LYS A 56 11.31 -9.37 -2.76
N GLN A 57 11.39 -8.07 -2.48
CA GLN A 57 12.39 -7.18 -3.07
C GLN A 57 13.84 -7.68 -2.92
N PRO A 58 14.75 -7.36 -3.88
CA PRO A 58 14.49 -6.58 -5.10
C PRO A 58 13.90 -7.45 -6.24
N LEU A 59 12.91 -6.94 -6.95
CA LEU A 59 12.22 -7.63 -8.05
C LEU A 59 12.22 -6.80 -9.33
N THR A 60 12.29 -7.48 -10.48
CA THR A 60 12.03 -6.86 -11.77
C THR A 60 10.52 -6.90 -12.07
N ARG A 61 10.08 -6.07 -13.02
CA ARG A 61 8.68 -6.09 -13.49
C ARG A 61 8.28 -7.48 -14.01
N GLY A 62 9.15 -8.15 -14.77
CA GLY A 62 8.87 -9.49 -15.30
C GLY A 62 8.65 -10.53 -14.19
N GLU A 63 9.47 -10.50 -13.14
CA GLU A 63 9.31 -11.40 -11.98
C GLU A 63 8.01 -11.12 -11.21
N ILE A 64 7.58 -9.86 -11.14
CA ILE A 64 6.28 -9.51 -10.55
C ILE A 64 5.13 -10.07 -11.41
N GLU A 65 5.21 -9.94 -12.74
CA GLU A 65 4.23 -10.46 -13.69
C GLU A 65 4.15 -12.00 -13.63
N GLU A 66 5.30 -12.68 -13.49
CA GLU A 66 5.38 -14.13 -13.33
C GLU A 66 4.66 -14.61 -12.06
N VAL A 67 4.89 -13.97 -10.94
CA VAL A 67 4.23 -14.33 -9.66
C VAL A 67 2.74 -14.02 -9.70
N ARG A 68 2.34 -12.90 -10.31
CA ARG A 68 0.91 -12.52 -10.39
C ARG A 68 0.13 -13.29 -11.44
N GLY A 69 0.81 -13.89 -12.43
CA GLY A 69 0.18 -14.53 -13.57
C GLY A 69 -0.48 -13.56 -14.56
N VAL A 70 -0.34 -12.25 -14.35
CA VAL A 70 -0.91 -11.20 -15.20
C VAL A 70 0.08 -10.06 -15.38
N SER A 71 0.00 -9.37 -16.53
CA SER A 71 0.87 -8.23 -16.82
C SER A 71 0.64 -7.07 -15.85
N VAL A 72 1.73 -6.37 -15.54
CA VAL A 72 1.70 -5.17 -14.72
C VAL A 72 1.69 -3.93 -15.62
N SER A 73 0.66 -3.12 -15.49
CA SER A 73 0.58 -1.85 -16.23
C SER A 73 1.77 -0.94 -15.89
N SER A 74 2.37 -0.34 -16.91
CA SER A 74 3.43 0.66 -16.73
C SER A 74 2.97 1.84 -15.88
N GLN A 75 1.66 2.15 -15.91
CA GLN A 75 1.05 3.19 -15.09
C GLN A 75 1.13 2.86 -13.59
N ILE A 76 0.95 1.58 -13.21
CA ILE A 76 1.09 1.16 -11.80
C ILE A 76 2.50 1.43 -11.31
N ILE A 77 3.52 0.95 -12.05
CA ILE A 77 4.92 1.16 -11.67
C ILE A 77 5.25 2.66 -11.60
N ARG A 78 4.80 3.44 -12.59
CA ARG A 78 5.00 4.89 -12.60
C ARG A 78 4.36 5.56 -11.39
N THR A 79 3.11 5.23 -11.08
CA THR A 79 2.41 5.79 -9.92
C THR A 79 3.13 5.47 -8.61
N LEU A 80 3.65 4.24 -8.46
CA LEU A 80 4.42 3.85 -7.28
C LEU A 80 5.75 4.61 -7.15
N LEU A 81 6.43 4.86 -8.28
CA LEU A 81 7.65 5.69 -8.35
C LEU A 81 7.34 7.17 -8.04
N ASP A 82 6.31 7.73 -8.64
CA ASP A 82 5.90 9.14 -8.45
C ASP A 82 5.51 9.42 -6.98
N ARG A 83 5.02 8.39 -6.26
CA ARG A 83 4.73 8.47 -4.82
C ARG A 83 5.95 8.24 -3.94
N ASN A 84 7.10 7.97 -4.50
CA ASN A 84 8.28 7.54 -3.76
C ASN A 84 8.07 6.28 -2.91
N TRP A 85 7.10 5.43 -3.21
CA TRP A 85 6.90 4.17 -2.49
C TRP A 85 7.88 3.09 -2.92
N ILE A 86 8.29 3.12 -4.18
CA ILE A 86 9.33 2.25 -4.73
C ILE A 86 10.43 3.07 -5.42
N LYS A 87 11.58 2.45 -5.59
CA LYS A 87 12.74 3.01 -6.31
C LYS A 87 13.45 1.93 -7.11
N VAL A 88 14.19 2.35 -8.12
CA VAL A 88 15.13 1.48 -8.83
C VAL A 88 16.43 1.38 -8.02
N VAL A 89 16.80 0.17 -7.64
CA VAL A 89 18.02 -0.10 -6.86
C VAL A 89 19.16 -0.67 -7.71
N GLY A 90 18.89 -1.04 -8.96
CA GLY A 90 19.86 -1.58 -9.89
C GLY A 90 19.17 -2.15 -11.12
N HIS A 91 19.89 -2.96 -11.86
CA HIS A 91 19.40 -3.68 -13.03
C HIS A 91 19.87 -5.13 -12.96
N ARG A 92 19.04 -6.05 -13.45
CA ARG A 92 19.41 -7.46 -13.56
C ARG A 92 20.37 -7.64 -14.72
N ASP A 93 21.41 -8.44 -14.57
CA ASP A 93 22.39 -8.71 -15.62
C ASP A 93 21.90 -9.84 -16.55
N VAL A 94 20.86 -9.53 -17.30
CA VAL A 94 20.26 -10.38 -18.34
C VAL A 94 19.92 -9.53 -19.54
N PRO A 95 19.71 -10.12 -20.75
CA PRO A 95 19.28 -9.38 -21.95
C PRO A 95 18.09 -8.47 -21.64
N GLY A 96 18.17 -7.19 -22.10
CA GLY A 96 17.19 -6.15 -21.78
C GLY A 96 17.43 -5.42 -20.45
N ARG A 97 18.35 -5.87 -19.59
CA ARG A 97 18.76 -5.21 -18.32
C ARG A 97 17.59 -4.60 -17.55
N PRO A 98 16.57 -5.40 -17.17
CA PRO A 98 15.39 -4.88 -16.49
C PRO A 98 15.75 -4.26 -15.14
N ALA A 99 15.05 -3.16 -14.80
CA ALA A 99 15.24 -2.46 -13.54
C ALA A 99 14.79 -3.32 -12.35
N LEU A 100 15.58 -3.33 -11.29
CA LEU A 100 15.27 -3.93 -9.99
C LEU A 100 14.57 -2.90 -9.11
N LEU A 101 13.39 -3.24 -8.64
CA LEU A 101 12.51 -2.40 -7.83
C LEU A 101 12.59 -2.82 -6.37
N ALA A 102 12.62 -1.83 -5.48
CA ALA A 102 12.55 -2.03 -4.04
C ALA A 102 11.76 -0.89 -3.39
N THR A 103 11.25 -1.12 -2.19
CA THR A 103 10.53 -0.11 -1.41
C THR A 103 11.48 0.96 -0.87
N THR A 104 10.92 2.10 -0.48
CA THR A 104 11.63 3.24 0.10
C THR A 104 11.32 3.38 1.58
N LYS A 105 11.98 4.33 2.24
CA LYS A 105 11.62 4.73 3.61
C LYS A 105 10.29 5.48 3.66
N ASP A 106 9.95 6.23 2.61
CA ASP A 106 8.68 6.97 2.54
C ASP A 106 7.49 6.01 2.52
N PHE A 107 7.63 4.85 1.85
CA PHE A 107 6.64 3.76 1.94
C PHE A 107 6.45 3.28 3.38
N LEU A 108 7.53 3.05 4.12
CA LEU A 108 7.46 2.61 5.51
C LEU A 108 6.84 3.68 6.41
N ASP A 109 7.18 4.94 6.16
CA ASP A 109 6.61 6.07 6.90
C ASP A 109 5.10 6.20 6.68
N ASP A 110 4.62 6.00 5.44
CA ASP A 110 3.20 6.05 5.12
C ASP A 110 2.40 4.90 5.78
N LEU A 111 3.07 3.77 6.05
CA LEU A 111 2.51 2.65 6.80
C LEU A 111 2.70 2.77 8.32
N ASP A 112 3.30 3.85 8.82
CA ASP A 112 3.62 4.05 10.25
C ASP A 112 4.52 2.94 10.85
N ILE A 113 5.40 2.32 10.03
CA ILE A 113 6.35 1.28 10.47
C ILE A 113 7.80 1.74 10.37
N SER A 114 8.69 1.14 11.17
CA SER A 114 10.09 1.55 11.21
C SER A 114 10.98 0.77 10.24
N LYS A 115 10.62 -0.48 9.95
CA LYS A 115 11.40 -1.40 9.12
C LYS A 115 10.49 -2.42 8.43
N LEU A 116 10.97 -3.02 7.35
CA LEU A 116 10.21 -4.02 6.59
C LEU A 116 9.81 -5.25 7.43
N SER A 117 10.61 -5.63 8.43
CA SER A 117 10.26 -6.73 9.33
C SER A 117 9.10 -6.41 10.29
N ASP A 118 8.60 -5.19 10.29
CA ASP A 118 7.41 -4.81 11.05
C ASP A 118 6.13 -5.04 10.23
N LEU A 119 6.27 -5.44 8.94
CA LEU A 119 5.14 -5.90 8.12
C LEU A 119 4.58 -7.20 8.72
N PRO A 120 3.25 -7.39 8.69
CA PRO A 120 2.65 -8.63 9.16
C PRO A 120 3.14 -9.82 8.32
N ASP A 121 3.34 -10.96 8.98
CA ASP A 121 3.65 -12.20 8.27
C ASP A 121 2.51 -12.52 7.29
N LEU A 122 2.88 -13.04 6.10
CA LEU A 122 1.88 -13.51 5.15
C LEU A 122 1.17 -14.72 5.76
N PRO A 123 -0.16 -14.68 5.89
CA PRO A 123 -0.90 -15.81 6.40
C PRO A 123 -0.69 -17.02 5.46
N ASP A 124 -0.49 -18.21 6.05
CA ASP A 124 -0.53 -19.45 5.31
C ASP A 124 -1.91 -19.58 4.64
N ILE A 125 -1.93 -19.62 3.32
CA ILE A 125 -3.16 -19.66 2.51
C ILE A 125 -4.03 -20.88 2.90
N GLY A 126 -3.44 -21.92 3.49
CA GLY A 126 -4.14 -23.11 3.98
C GLY A 126 -4.94 -22.93 5.28
N ASN A 127 -4.72 -21.84 6.03
CA ASN A 127 -5.31 -21.61 7.36
C ASN A 127 -6.07 -20.28 7.46
N LEU A 128 -6.48 -19.68 6.34
CA LEU A 128 -7.32 -18.48 6.38
C LEU A 128 -8.71 -18.84 6.93
N PRO A 129 -9.18 -18.16 7.99
CA PRO A 129 -10.58 -18.29 8.41
C PRO A 129 -11.50 -17.99 7.23
N GLU A 130 -12.61 -18.73 7.10
CA GLU A 130 -13.58 -18.52 6.01
C GLU A 130 -14.08 -17.08 5.91
N GLU A 131 -14.07 -16.32 7.01
CA GLU A 131 -14.42 -14.91 7.06
C GLU A 131 -13.48 -13.99 6.26
N VAL A 132 -12.23 -14.41 6.00
CA VAL A 132 -11.26 -13.66 5.20
C VAL A 132 -11.34 -14.03 3.72
N GLN A 133 -12.07 -15.11 3.40
CA GLN A 133 -12.33 -15.53 2.01
C GLN A 133 -13.48 -14.74 1.37
N MET A 134 -14.16 -13.88 2.10
CA MET A 134 -15.12 -12.94 1.49
C MET A 134 -14.39 -12.08 0.48
N PRO A 135 -14.91 -12.00 -0.77
CA PRO A 135 -14.27 -11.20 -1.79
C PRO A 135 -14.24 -9.75 -1.32
N LEU A 136 -13.03 -9.18 -1.27
CA LEU A 136 -12.80 -7.73 -1.10
C LEU A 136 -13.28 -6.94 -2.35
N PHE A 137 -14.27 -7.48 -3.04
CA PHE A 137 -14.97 -6.83 -4.13
C PHE A 137 -16.14 -6.06 -3.54
N ILE A 138 -15.95 -4.79 -3.33
CA ILE A 138 -17.05 -3.87 -3.52
C ILE A 138 -17.24 -3.85 -5.04
N GLU A 139 -18.23 -4.58 -5.55
CA GLU A 139 -18.74 -4.37 -6.90
C GLU A 139 -19.00 -2.88 -7.03
N ASP A 140 -18.39 -2.25 -8.01
CA ASP A 140 -18.75 -0.88 -8.39
C ASP A 140 -20.27 -0.89 -8.66
N PRO A 141 -21.06 -0.03 -8.01
CA PRO A 141 -22.45 0.13 -8.39
C PRO A 141 -22.44 0.53 -9.87
N GLN A 142 -22.98 -0.35 -10.71
CA GLN A 142 -23.22 -0.05 -12.12
C GLN A 142 -23.98 1.27 -12.16
N GLU A 143 -23.38 2.27 -12.78
CA GLU A 143 -24.08 3.49 -13.17
C GLU A 143 -25.23 3.05 -14.08
N GLU A 144 -26.44 2.99 -13.54
CA GLU A 144 -27.64 2.96 -14.35
C GLU A 144 -27.71 4.25 -15.13
N VAL A 145 -27.35 4.15 -16.41
CA VAL A 145 -27.57 5.24 -17.38
C VAL A 145 -29.07 5.37 -17.56
N PRO A 146 -29.72 6.47 -17.16
CA PRO A 146 -31.14 6.65 -17.40
C PRO A 146 -31.36 6.72 -18.90
N SER A 147 -32.11 5.76 -19.43
CA SER A 147 -32.63 5.75 -20.80
C SER A 147 -33.53 6.99 -20.99
N ILE A 148 -33.05 7.93 -21.76
CA ILE A 148 -33.89 9.03 -22.27
C ILE A 148 -34.77 8.39 -23.34
N GLN A 149 -36.05 8.22 -23.00
CA GLN A 149 -37.07 7.93 -24.02
C GLN A 149 -37.49 9.26 -24.63
N GLU A 150 -37.46 9.31 -25.95
CA GLU A 150 -38.06 10.35 -26.79
C GLU A 150 -39.60 10.39 -26.64
#